data_dd358c176af17763fb897153e24e3e49
#
_entry.id   dd358c176af17763fb897153e24e3e49
#
_cell.length_a   1.000
_cell.length_b   1.000
_cell.length_c   1.000
_cell.angle_alpha   90.00
_cell.angle_beta   90.00
_cell.angle_gamma   90.00
#
_symmetry.space_group_name_H-M   'P 1'
#
loop_
_entity.id
_entity.type
_entity.pdbx_description
1 polymer ?
#
loop_
_entity_poly.entity_id
_entity_poly.type
_entity_poly.pdbx_seq_one_letter_code
_entity_poly.pdbx_strand_id
1 'polypeptide(L)'
;MFVTEDIRYIGVNDHDVDLFEGQYTVENGMSYNSYVILDEKVAVMDTVDAHFGVEWLQNLETELNGRRPDYLVVQHMEPDHSANIAVFMETYPEAQIVSSAKAFVMMQQFFGTDFPERKVVVGEGSTLKLGRHTLTFVTAPMVHWPEVIVTYDSTDKVLFSADGFGKFGALDVEEDWADEARRYYIGIVGKYGAQVQALLKKAAALDIAIICPLHGPVLNENLGYYLDKYNTWSSYAVEDEGVVIAYTSVYGHTKEAVEELAEKLNQRGCPNVVVADLARCDMAEVVADAFRYSKLVLATTTYNATIFPHMQSFIDHLTARNYQGRTVGMIENGAWAPMAAKVMKKMLETSKNLTYTDTTVTVKCALNDASRAQVDALADELCK
;
A
#
# COMPACT_ATOMS: atom_id res chain seq x y z
N MET A 1 22.73 2.34 10.56
CA MET A 1 23.12 1.84 9.21
C MET A 1 23.47 3.04 8.33
N PHE A 2 24.49 2.93 7.46
CA PHE A 2 24.88 3.98 6.52
C PHE A 2 24.03 3.92 5.26
N VAL A 3 23.40 5.03 4.89
CA VAL A 3 22.77 5.22 3.58
C VAL A 3 23.80 5.79 2.60
N THR A 4 24.46 6.87 3.02
CA THR A 4 25.65 7.47 2.35
C THR A 4 26.71 7.83 3.40
N GLU A 5 27.76 8.60 3.02
CA GLU A 5 28.75 9.07 3.98
C GLU A 5 28.15 9.99 5.05
N ASP A 6 27.16 10.82 4.71
CA ASP A 6 26.55 11.80 5.62
C ASP A 6 25.13 11.45 6.05
N ILE A 7 24.48 10.48 5.39
CA ILE A 7 23.10 10.10 5.67
C ILE A 7 23.07 8.77 6.44
N ARG A 8 22.42 8.75 7.61
CA ARG A 8 22.30 7.59 8.49
C ARG A 8 20.83 7.21 8.70
N TYR A 9 20.57 5.92 8.72
CA TYR A 9 19.29 5.37 9.18
C TYR A 9 19.26 5.35 10.72
N ILE A 10 18.20 5.86 11.29
CA ILE A 10 17.96 5.94 12.74
C ILE A 10 16.57 5.42 13.13
N GLY A 11 15.88 4.73 12.24
CA GLY A 11 14.55 4.15 12.49
C GLY A 11 14.58 2.92 13.40
N VAL A 12 13.43 2.27 13.53
CA VAL A 12 13.19 1.14 14.43
C VAL A 12 12.42 0.04 13.73
N ASN A 13 12.46 -1.18 14.28
CA ASN A 13 11.62 -2.32 13.89
C ASN A 13 10.61 -2.61 14.99
N ASP A 14 9.36 -2.83 14.60
CA ASP A 14 8.27 -3.24 15.48
C ASP A 14 7.90 -4.70 15.17
N HIS A 15 8.19 -5.60 16.11
CA HIS A 15 7.83 -7.02 16.01
C HIS A 15 6.60 -7.39 16.83
N ASP A 16 6.03 -6.42 17.55
CA ASP A 16 4.88 -6.64 18.43
C ASP A 16 3.55 -6.24 17.78
N VAL A 17 3.58 -5.44 16.70
CA VAL A 17 2.37 -5.08 15.96
C VAL A 17 1.82 -6.29 15.21
N ASP A 18 0.56 -6.63 15.47
CA ASP A 18 -0.16 -7.70 14.77
C ASP A 18 -1.02 -7.18 13.61
N LEU A 19 -1.56 -5.96 13.74
CA LEU A 19 -2.41 -5.31 12.76
C LEU A 19 -1.94 -3.87 12.48
N PHE A 20 -1.34 -3.62 11.34
CA PHE A 20 -1.02 -2.27 10.89
C PHE A 20 -2.31 -1.53 10.48
N GLU A 21 -2.44 -0.25 10.86
CA GLU A 21 -3.69 0.53 10.76
C GLU A 21 -4.94 -0.18 11.33
N GLY A 22 -4.74 -1.16 12.23
CA GLY A 22 -5.82 -1.95 12.82
C GLY A 22 -6.55 -2.87 11.83
N GLN A 23 -5.99 -3.12 10.64
CA GLN A 23 -6.66 -3.92 9.60
C GLN A 23 -5.73 -4.83 8.78
N TYR A 24 -4.44 -4.53 8.66
CA TYR A 24 -3.52 -5.32 7.86
C TYR A 24 -2.69 -6.23 8.75
N THR A 25 -2.86 -7.52 8.61
CA THR A 25 -2.03 -8.51 9.32
C THR A 25 -0.58 -8.35 8.88
N VAL A 26 0.35 -8.18 9.82
CA VAL A 26 1.79 -8.02 9.56
C VAL A 26 2.57 -9.04 10.36
N GLU A 27 2.62 -10.27 9.88
CA GLU A 27 3.28 -11.41 10.55
C GLU A 27 4.78 -11.16 10.78
N ASN A 28 5.41 -10.37 9.91
CA ASN A 28 6.82 -9.99 9.98
C ASN A 28 7.04 -8.60 10.59
N GLY A 29 6.04 -8.08 11.32
CA GLY A 29 6.11 -6.77 11.97
C GLY A 29 6.11 -5.59 11.00
N MET A 30 6.67 -4.47 11.45
CA MET A 30 6.81 -3.23 10.68
C MET A 30 8.16 -2.58 10.90
N SER A 31 8.62 -1.77 9.97
CA SER A 31 9.70 -0.82 10.20
C SER A 31 9.14 0.61 10.15
N TYR A 32 9.56 1.43 11.10
CA TYR A 32 9.30 2.88 11.08
C TYR A 32 10.63 3.58 10.83
N ASN A 33 10.79 4.09 9.62
CA ASN A 33 12.06 4.60 9.16
C ASN A 33 12.19 6.09 9.45
N SER A 34 13.34 6.46 9.95
CA SER A 34 13.77 7.84 10.13
C SER A 34 15.25 7.93 9.75
N TYR A 35 15.66 9.12 9.30
CA TYR A 35 17.03 9.32 8.84
C TYR A 35 17.62 10.61 9.42
N VAL A 36 18.94 10.69 9.50
CA VAL A 36 19.64 11.93 9.86
C VAL A 36 20.68 12.26 8.80
N ILE A 37 20.74 13.53 8.41
CA ILE A 37 21.72 14.11 7.49
C ILE A 37 22.69 14.92 8.32
N LEU A 38 23.95 14.50 8.36
CA LEU A 38 25.03 15.08 9.16
C LEU A 38 25.90 16.02 8.29
N ASP A 39 25.44 17.25 8.13
CA ASP A 39 26.18 18.30 7.38
C ASP A 39 26.54 19.47 8.31
N GLU A 40 26.89 20.65 7.80
CA GLU A 40 27.12 21.87 8.61
C GLU A 40 25.92 22.09 9.53
N LYS A 41 24.71 22.00 8.98
CA LYS A 41 23.44 21.90 9.70
C LYS A 41 22.93 20.46 9.64
N VAL A 42 22.39 20.01 10.75
CA VAL A 42 21.85 18.64 10.88
C VAL A 42 20.34 18.64 10.65
N ALA A 43 19.87 17.79 9.76
CA ALA A 43 18.45 17.57 9.52
C ALA A 43 18.06 16.13 9.85
N VAL A 44 17.00 15.98 10.65
CA VAL A 44 16.32 14.71 10.93
C VAL A 44 15.12 14.60 10.02
N MET A 45 14.93 13.44 9.39
CA MET A 45 13.85 13.17 8.44
C MET A 45 12.82 12.26 9.10
N ASP A 46 11.66 12.84 9.41
CA ASP A 46 10.53 12.21 10.12
C ASP A 46 10.89 11.64 11.50
N THR A 47 9.88 11.19 12.23
CA THR A 47 10.01 10.47 13.49
C THR A 47 9.50 9.04 13.33
N VAL A 48 9.16 8.37 14.40
CA VAL A 48 8.66 7.00 14.43
C VAL A 48 7.39 6.89 15.27
N ASP A 49 6.77 5.70 15.33
CA ASP A 49 5.63 5.41 16.19
C ASP A 49 5.91 5.75 17.67
N ALA A 50 4.86 6.12 18.38
CA ALA A 50 4.94 6.58 19.78
C ALA A 50 5.62 5.59 20.72
N HIS A 51 5.43 4.28 20.50
CA HIS A 51 5.98 3.22 21.35
C HIS A 51 7.51 3.15 21.28
N PHE A 52 8.11 3.63 20.19
CA PHE A 52 9.55 3.54 19.93
C PHE A 52 10.31 4.86 20.10
N GLY A 53 9.66 5.90 20.61
CA GLY A 53 10.26 7.23 20.75
C GLY A 53 11.58 7.24 21.54
N VAL A 54 11.70 6.43 22.59
CA VAL A 54 12.93 6.34 23.40
C VAL A 54 14.06 5.68 22.61
N GLU A 55 13.81 4.56 21.94
CA GLU A 55 14.78 3.88 21.11
C GLU A 55 15.24 4.74 19.95
N TRP A 56 14.30 5.38 19.27
CA TRP A 56 14.58 6.31 18.17
C TRP A 56 15.48 7.47 18.60
N LEU A 57 15.20 8.11 19.75
CA LEU A 57 16.06 9.17 20.27
C LEU A 57 17.45 8.67 20.62
N GLN A 58 17.60 7.46 21.15
CA GLN A 58 18.91 6.85 21.42
C GLN A 58 19.68 6.58 20.13
N ASN A 59 19.01 6.11 19.07
CA ASN A 59 19.58 5.94 17.75
C ASN A 59 20.07 7.28 17.18
N LEU A 60 19.24 8.32 17.28
CA LEU A 60 19.58 9.68 16.85
C LEU A 60 20.79 10.21 17.63
N GLU A 61 20.79 10.15 18.96
CA GLU A 61 21.87 10.65 19.80
C GLU A 61 23.20 9.95 19.48
N THR A 62 23.16 8.66 19.19
CA THR A 62 24.34 7.88 18.79
C THR A 62 24.96 8.43 17.52
N GLU A 63 24.17 8.70 16.50
CA GLU A 63 24.67 9.24 15.22
C GLU A 63 25.05 10.72 15.32
N LEU A 64 24.38 11.49 16.17
CA LEU A 64 24.72 12.89 16.39
C LEU A 64 26.10 13.07 17.04
N ASN A 65 26.55 12.11 17.84
CA ASN A 65 27.85 12.15 18.51
C ASN A 65 28.15 13.51 19.20
N GLY A 66 27.18 14.01 19.96
CA GLY A 66 27.27 15.27 20.71
C GLY A 66 26.90 16.53 19.90
N ARG A 67 26.60 16.42 18.61
CA ARG A 67 25.99 17.50 17.81
C ARG A 67 24.52 17.68 18.18
N ARG A 68 23.89 18.74 17.69
CA ARG A 68 22.46 18.99 17.86
C ARG A 68 21.81 19.13 16.50
N PRO A 69 20.58 18.64 16.31
CA PRO A 69 19.83 18.87 15.09
C PRO A 69 19.39 20.33 14.98
N ASP A 70 19.50 20.87 13.77
CA ASP A 70 18.97 22.18 13.38
C ASP A 70 17.53 22.07 12.90
N TYR A 71 17.19 20.96 12.24
CA TYR A 71 15.89 20.77 11.61
C TYR A 71 15.32 19.38 11.86
N LEU A 72 13.98 19.34 12.03
CA LEU A 72 13.15 18.16 11.82
C LEU A 72 12.32 18.40 10.57
N VAL A 73 12.59 17.64 9.52
CA VAL A 73 11.77 17.63 8.30
C VAL A 73 10.68 16.60 8.48
N VAL A 74 9.42 17.05 8.45
CA VAL A 74 8.25 16.18 8.58
C VAL A 74 7.58 16.07 7.21
N GLN A 75 7.68 14.91 6.60
CA GLN A 75 7.13 14.63 5.28
C GLN A 75 5.68 14.17 5.35
N HIS A 76 5.33 13.46 6.44
CA HIS A 76 4.02 12.85 6.65
C HIS A 76 3.57 12.98 8.11
N MET A 77 2.26 13.17 8.31
CA MET A 77 1.68 13.43 9.62
C MET A 77 0.95 12.22 10.23
N GLU A 78 1.01 11.06 9.58
CA GLU A 78 0.49 9.84 10.19
C GLU A 78 1.25 9.55 11.49
N PRO A 79 0.55 9.10 12.57
CA PRO A 79 1.16 9.00 13.89
C PRO A 79 2.39 8.09 13.99
N ASP A 80 2.51 7.08 13.13
CA ASP A 80 3.68 6.20 13.08
C ASP A 80 4.97 6.87 12.54
N HIS A 81 4.84 8.11 12.02
CA HIS A 81 5.95 8.96 11.58
C HIS A 81 5.99 10.31 12.31
N SER A 82 4.93 10.69 13.00
CA SER A 82 4.78 12.03 13.57
C SER A 82 4.60 12.08 15.09
N ALA A 83 4.32 10.95 15.74
CA ALA A 83 3.97 10.93 17.16
C ALA A 83 5.05 11.52 18.08
N ASN A 84 6.33 11.44 17.70
CA ASN A 84 7.44 11.93 18.52
C ASN A 84 7.87 13.38 18.18
N ILE A 85 7.14 14.11 17.34
CA ILE A 85 7.46 15.52 16.99
C ILE A 85 7.55 16.37 18.26
N ALA A 86 6.56 16.31 19.16
CA ALA A 86 6.55 17.13 20.38
C ALA A 86 7.74 16.80 21.29
N VAL A 87 8.03 15.52 21.47
CA VAL A 87 9.18 15.03 22.27
C VAL A 87 10.51 15.51 21.67
N PHE A 88 10.66 15.43 20.35
CA PHE A 88 11.84 15.96 19.66
C PHE A 88 12.02 17.46 19.90
N MET A 89 10.94 18.22 19.78
CA MET A 89 10.96 19.67 19.95
C MET A 89 11.22 20.12 21.40
N GLU A 90 10.88 19.29 22.39
CA GLU A 90 11.27 19.48 23.80
C GLU A 90 12.73 19.14 24.05
N THR A 91 13.21 18.06 23.45
CA THR A 91 14.60 17.57 23.58
C THR A 91 15.59 18.52 22.91
N TYR A 92 15.21 19.09 21.76
CA TYR A 92 16.03 19.99 20.95
C TYR A 92 15.36 21.36 20.77
N PRO A 93 15.39 22.23 21.80
CA PRO A 93 14.63 23.49 21.81
C PRO A 93 15.06 24.48 20.73
N GLU A 94 16.26 24.35 20.17
CA GLU A 94 16.77 25.23 19.12
C GLU A 94 16.41 24.75 17.71
N ALA A 95 15.93 23.51 17.57
CA ALA A 95 15.57 22.93 16.28
C ALA A 95 14.29 23.57 15.70
N GLN A 96 14.21 23.63 14.38
CA GLN A 96 13.04 24.09 13.63
C GLN A 96 12.36 22.91 12.92
N ILE A 97 11.03 22.96 12.82
CA ILE A 97 10.27 21.99 12.00
C ILE A 97 10.11 22.54 10.59
N VAL A 98 10.42 21.71 9.62
CA VAL A 98 10.26 22.00 8.17
C VAL A 98 9.18 21.10 7.62
N SER A 99 8.08 21.65 7.14
CA SER A 99 6.99 20.85 6.57
C SER A 99 6.04 21.70 5.71
N SER A 100 5.02 21.06 5.12
CA SER A 100 3.98 21.72 4.37
C SER A 100 3.05 22.56 5.29
N ALA A 101 2.40 23.56 4.72
CA ALA A 101 1.43 24.36 5.47
C ALA A 101 0.28 23.51 6.06
N LYS A 102 -0.14 22.44 5.37
CA LYS A 102 -1.18 21.54 5.86
C LYS A 102 -0.71 20.69 7.04
N ALA A 103 0.55 20.26 7.04
CA ALA A 103 1.13 19.50 8.15
C ALA A 103 1.11 20.35 9.45
N PHE A 104 1.40 21.62 9.38
CA PHE A 104 1.30 22.50 10.56
C PHE A 104 -0.14 22.66 11.09
N VAL A 105 -1.14 22.65 10.20
CA VAL A 105 -2.55 22.58 10.62
C VAL A 105 -2.83 21.26 11.36
N MET A 106 -2.30 20.15 10.89
CA MET A 106 -2.44 18.86 11.55
C MET A 106 -1.66 18.79 12.87
N MET A 107 -0.46 19.36 12.94
CA MET A 107 0.31 19.48 14.20
C MET A 107 -0.50 20.25 15.26
N GLN A 108 -1.19 21.33 14.90
CA GLN A 108 -2.09 22.03 15.80
C GLN A 108 -3.22 21.14 16.32
N GLN A 109 -3.71 20.22 15.49
CA GLN A 109 -4.77 19.28 15.88
C GLN A 109 -4.25 18.16 16.78
N PHE A 110 -3.07 17.58 16.46
CA PHE A 110 -2.48 16.48 17.22
C PHE A 110 -1.85 16.94 18.55
N PHE A 111 -1.16 18.08 18.55
CA PHE A 111 -0.32 18.50 19.67
C PHE A 111 -0.83 19.76 20.38
N GLY A 112 -1.89 20.40 19.89
CA GLY A 112 -2.37 21.67 20.43
C GLY A 112 -1.47 22.86 20.10
N THR A 113 -0.45 22.68 19.26
CA THR A 113 0.50 23.71 18.81
C THR A 113 0.98 23.40 17.39
N ASP A 114 1.20 24.46 16.61
CA ASP A 114 1.88 24.39 15.31
C ASP A 114 3.32 24.92 15.38
N PHE A 115 3.86 25.02 16.60
CA PHE A 115 5.23 25.49 16.90
C PHE A 115 5.58 26.84 16.22
N PRO A 116 4.81 27.90 16.42
CA PRO A 116 4.81 29.09 15.58
C PRO A 116 6.16 29.79 15.47
N GLU A 117 6.99 29.76 16.54
CA GLU A 117 8.32 30.38 16.56
C GLU A 117 9.42 29.53 15.93
N ARG A 118 9.12 28.25 15.63
CA ARG A 118 10.10 27.27 15.15
C ARG A 118 9.65 26.52 13.90
N LYS A 119 8.70 27.06 13.15
CA LYS A 119 8.21 26.45 11.90
C LYS A 119 8.82 27.09 10.66
N VAL A 120 9.18 26.25 9.71
CA VAL A 120 9.60 26.61 8.35
C VAL A 120 8.63 25.97 7.37
N VAL A 121 7.77 26.79 6.77
CA VAL A 121 6.78 26.31 5.79
C VAL A 121 7.43 26.18 4.43
N VAL A 122 7.32 24.98 3.84
CA VAL A 122 7.81 24.68 2.49
C VAL A 122 6.69 24.24 1.55
N GLY A 123 6.94 24.32 0.28
CA GLY A 123 6.03 23.90 -0.79
C GLY A 123 6.79 23.42 -2.02
N GLU A 124 6.09 23.29 -3.13
CA GLU A 124 6.64 22.80 -4.38
C GLU A 124 7.90 23.58 -4.81
N GLY A 125 9.03 22.89 -4.96
CA GLY A 125 10.30 23.46 -5.39
C GLY A 125 11.02 24.32 -4.35
N SER A 126 10.51 24.44 -3.11
CA SER A 126 11.24 25.08 -1.99
C SER A 126 12.55 24.32 -1.73
N THR A 127 13.59 25.02 -1.27
CA THR A 127 14.88 24.43 -0.95
C THR A 127 15.33 24.76 0.45
N LEU A 128 16.09 23.84 1.07
CA LEU A 128 16.77 24.02 2.36
C LEU A 128 18.24 23.63 2.21
N LYS A 129 19.15 24.54 2.50
CA LYS A 129 20.59 24.28 2.50
C LYS A 129 21.07 23.88 3.89
N LEU A 130 21.79 22.76 3.95
CA LEU A 130 22.41 22.26 5.18
C LEU A 130 23.91 22.55 5.25
N GLY A 131 24.52 22.87 4.14
CA GLY A 131 25.96 23.05 3.90
C GLY A 131 26.30 22.49 2.52
N ARG A 132 26.85 21.29 2.46
CA ARG A 132 27.07 20.52 1.23
C ARG A 132 25.73 20.04 0.63
N HIS A 133 24.82 19.57 1.47
CA HIS A 133 23.52 19.07 1.06
C HIS A 133 22.53 20.20 0.79
N THR A 134 21.70 20.00 -0.23
CA THR A 134 20.58 20.87 -0.56
C THR A 134 19.35 20.03 -0.77
N LEU A 135 18.39 20.18 0.13
CA LEU A 135 17.10 19.51 0.08
C LEU A 135 16.11 20.32 -0.77
N THR A 136 15.45 19.66 -1.70
CA THR A 136 14.38 20.23 -2.52
C THR A 136 13.08 19.50 -2.18
N PHE A 137 12.02 20.26 -1.88
CA PHE A 137 10.73 19.71 -1.48
C PHE A 137 9.78 19.61 -2.68
N VAL A 138 9.14 18.46 -2.82
CA VAL A 138 8.15 18.18 -3.87
C VAL A 138 6.84 17.80 -3.20
N THR A 139 5.77 18.49 -3.53
CA THR A 139 4.45 18.19 -2.96
C THR A 139 3.88 16.91 -3.55
N ALA A 140 3.37 16.04 -2.69
CA ALA A 140 2.79 14.74 -3.03
C ALA A 140 1.37 14.56 -2.42
N PRO A 141 0.44 15.51 -2.63
CA PRO A 141 -0.87 15.48 -1.98
C PRO A 141 -1.63 14.21 -2.33
N MET A 142 -2.23 13.58 -1.30
CA MET A 142 -2.95 12.32 -1.38
C MET A 142 -2.08 11.11 -1.76
N VAL A 143 -0.76 11.20 -1.50
CA VAL A 143 0.12 10.03 -1.56
C VAL A 143 0.71 9.77 -0.15
N HIS A 144 -0.05 9.27 0.91
CA HIS A 144 -1.51 9.02 0.69
C HIS A 144 -2.40 10.05 1.41
N TRP A 145 -1.86 10.98 2.21
CA TRP A 145 -2.57 12.07 2.88
C TRP A 145 -2.35 13.42 2.17
N PRO A 146 -3.21 14.44 2.46
CA PRO A 146 -3.21 15.68 1.69
C PRO A 146 -2.02 16.61 1.95
N GLU A 147 -1.29 16.43 3.05
CA GLU A 147 -0.17 17.27 3.47
C GLU A 147 1.18 16.77 2.97
N VAL A 148 1.26 15.53 2.47
CA VAL A 148 2.50 14.82 2.15
C VAL A 148 3.41 15.63 1.22
N ILE A 149 4.67 15.68 1.59
CA ILE A 149 5.79 16.12 0.76
C ILE A 149 6.82 15.00 0.66
N VAL A 150 7.55 14.94 -0.44
CA VAL A 150 8.76 14.14 -0.54
C VAL A 150 9.96 15.07 -0.67
N THR A 151 11.13 14.62 -0.24
CA THR A 151 12.32 15.46 -0.18
C THR A 151 13.43 14.85 -1.02
N TYR A 152 13.99 15.63 -1.93
CA TYR A 152 15.12 15.21 -2.77
C TYR A 152 16.38 15.93 -2.34
N ASP A 153 17.40 15.17 -1.95
CA ASP A 153 18.77 15.65 -1.77
C ASP A 153 19.55 15.54 -3.09
N SER A 154 19.92 16.69 -3.64
CA SER A 154 20.63 16.74 -4.92
C SER A 154 22.11 16.39 -4.82
N THR A 155 22.67 16.34 -3.63
CA THR A 155 24.10 16.07 -3.41
C THR A 155 24.42 14.59 -3.52
N ASP A 156 23.74 13.76 -2.79
CA ASP A 156 23.89 12.30 -2.81
C ASP A 156 22.80 11.61 -3.66
N LYS A 157 21.93 12.42 -4.32
CA LYS A 157 20.82 11.96 -5.19
C LYS A 157 19.85 11.05 -4.48
N VAL A 158 19.50 11.38 -3.24
CA VAL A 158 18.62 10.62 -2.38
C VAL A 158 17.21 11.19 -2.42
N LEU A 159 16.23 10.35 -2.68
CA LEU A 159 14.82 10.66 -2.53
C LEU A 159 14.30 10.08 -1.20
N PHE A 160 13.93 10.94 -0.25
CA PHE A 160 13.12 10.55 0.89
C PHE A 160 11.66 10.60 0.43
N SER A 161 11.05 9.43 0.30
CA SER A 161 9.83 9.25 -0.50
C SER A 161 8.53 9.23 0.31
N ALA A 162 8.59 9.59 1.59
CA ALA A 162 7.49 9.32 2.54
C ALA A 162 7.09 7.84 2.43
N ASP A 163 5.81 7.50 2.42
CA ASP A 163 5.33 6.12 2.28
C ASP A 163 5.52 5.53 0.87
N GLY A 164 5.89 6.36 -0.09
CA GLY A 164 6.19 5.90 -1.43
C GLY A 164 7.31 4.86 -1.44
N PHE A 165 7.12 3.74 -2.13
CA PHE A 165 8.02 2.59 -2.19
C PHE A 165 8.17 1.80 -0.89
N GLY A 166 7.33 2.09 0.11
CA GLY A 166 7.24 1.33 1.35
C GLY A 166 6.67 -0.06 1.18
N LYS A 167 6.86 -0.90 2.19
CA LYS A 167 6.29 -2.23 2.29
C LYS A 167 5.99 -2.59 3.75
N PHE A 168 5.12 -3.56 3.98
CA PHE A 168 5.01 -4.21 5.29
C PHE A 168 6.27 -5.01 5.62
N GLY A 169 6.49 -5.27 6.90
CA GLY A 169 7.58 -6.06 7.42
C GLY A 169 8.74 -5.26 8.03
N ALA A 170 9.32 -5.82 9.09
CA ALA A 170 10.53 -5.31 9.74
C ALA A 170 11.77 -5.51 8.85
N LEU A 171 12.80 -4.65 9.00
CA LEU A 171 13.99 -4.68 8.14
C LEU A 171 14.93 -5.86 8.38
N ASP A 172 14.82 -6.50 9.53
CA ASP A 172 15.64 -7.65 9.92
C ASP A 172 14.99 -9.00 9.58
N VAL A 173 13.85 -8.98 8.84
CA VAL A 173 13.21 -10.16 8.28
C VAL A 173 13.44 -10.18 6.77
N GLU A 174 13.96 -11.30 6.27
CA GLU A 174 14.20 -11.50 4.84
C GLU A 174 12.91 -11.96 4.15
N GLU A 175 12.39 -11.15 3.23
CA GLU A 175 11.20 -11.45 2.43
C GLU A 175 11.23 -10.72 1.08
N ASP A 176 10.43 -11.19 0.11
CA ASP A 176 10.32 -10.51 -1.18
C ASP A 176 9.68 -9.12 -1.03
N TRP A 177 10.33 -8.12 -1.63
CA TRP A 177 9.82 -6.75 -1.55
C TRP A 177 8.47 -6.61 -2.26
N ALA A 178 8.30 -7.25 -3.42
CA ALA A 178 7.18 -6.95 -4.31
C ALA A 178 5.82 -7.38 -3.74
N ASP A 179 5.75 -8.50 -3.03
CA ASP A 179 4.49 -9.02 -2.52
C ASP A 179 3.96 -8.13 -1.38
N GLU A 180 4.80 -7.81 -0.40
CA GLU A 180 4.43 -6.95 0.71
C GLU A 180 4.29 -5.47 0.31
N ALA A 181 5.10 -4.99 -0.65
CA ALA A 181 4.95 -3.63 -1.18
C ALA A 181 3.68 -3.48 -2.03
N ARG A 182 3.26 -4.52 -2.77
CA ARG A 182 1.99 -4.52 -3.50
C ARG A 182 0.82 -4.48 -2.53
N ARG A 183 0.85 -5.32 -1.49
CA ARG A 183 -0.18 -5.37 -0.46
C ARG A 183 -0.29 -4.03 0.27
N TYR A 184 0.83 -3.43 0.65
CA TYR A 184 0.93 -2.09 1.22
C TYR A 184 0.34 -1.04 0.26
N TYR A 185 0.85 -0.99 -0.97
CA TYR A 185 0.43 0.00 -1.96
C TYR A 185 -1.08 -0.09 -2.26
N ILE A 186 -1.58 -1.27 -2.60
CA ILE A 186 -3.00 -1.46 -2.94
C ILE A 186 -3.89 -1.16 -1.73
N GLY A 187 -3.48 -1.61 -0.54
CA GLY A 187 -4.21 -1.38 0.69
C GLY A 187 -4.38 0.09 1.04
N ILE A 188 -3.30 0.84 1.04
CA ILE A 188 -3.19 2.18 1.61
C ILE A 188 -3.24 3.27 0.54
N VAL A 189 -2.48 3.13 -0.54
CA VAL A 189 -2.30 4.15 -1.59
C VAL A 189 -3.21 3.91 -2.80
N GLY A 190 -3.70 2.69 -3.02
CA GLY A 190 -4.32 2.23 -4.27
C GLY A 190 -5.46 3.09 -4.81
N LYS A 191 -6.21 3.78 -3.95
CA LYS A 191 -7.25 4.73 -4.37
C LYS A 191 -6.69 5.90 -5.19
N TYR A 192 -5.46 6.30 -4.94
CA TYR A 192 -4.86 7.55 -5.40
C TYR A 192 -3.87 7.37 -6.57
N GLY A 193 -4.10 6.39 -7.43
CA GLY A 193 -3.21 6.07 -8.55
C GLY A 193 -2.88 7.28 -9.44
N ALA A 194 -3.84 8.15 -9.72
CA ALA A 194 -3.59 9.36 -10.51
C ALA A 194 -2.61 10.34 -9.85
N GLN A 195 -2.66 10.45 -8.52
CA GLN A 195 -1.75 11.29 -7.74
C GLN A 195 -0.34 10.68 -7.72
N VAL A 196 -0.25 9.36 -7.59
CA VAL A 196 1.04 8.64 -7.70
C VAL A 196 1.64 8.80 -9.09
N GLN A 197 0.86 8.67 -10.17
CA GLN A 197 1.31 8.93 -11.55
C GLN A 197 1.85 10.37 -11.73
N ALA A 198 1.18 11.36 -11.11
CA ALA A 198 1.65 12.74 -11.14
C ALA A 198 2.99 12.90 -10.38
N LEU A 199 3.15 12.22 -9.23
CA LEU A 199 4.40 12.21 -8.46
C LEU A 199 5.53 11.52 -9.22
N LEU A 200 5.29 10.34 -9.81
CA LEU A 200 6.27 9.63 -10.65
C LEU A 200 6.77 10.49 -11.81
N LYS A 201 5.85 11.25 -12.44
CA LYS A 201 6.23 12.19 -13.52
C LYS A 201 7.15 13.31 -13.02
N LYS A 202 6.95 13.83 -11.81
CA LYS A 202 7.85 14.81 -11.20
C LYS A 202 9.21 14.16 -10.86
N ALA A 203 9.18 12.97 -10.26
CA ALA A 203 10.39 12.23 -9.90
C ALA A 203 11.27 11.85 -11.12
N ALA A 204 10.66 11.60 -12.27
CA ALA A 204 11.38 11.30 -13.51
C ALA A 204 12.28 12.46 -14.01
N ALA A 205 12.09 13.66 -13.51
CA ALA A 205 12.96 14.82 -13.81
C ALA A 205 14.17 14.92 -12.85
N LEU A 206 14.23 14.08 -11.82
CA LEU A 206 15.29 14.04 -10.81
C LEU A 206 16.28 12.91 -11.12
N ASP A 207 17.54 13.14 -10.81
CA ASP A 207 18.60 12.12 -10.94
C ASP A 207 18.69 11.34 -9.61
N ILE A 208 17.79 10.37 -9.42
CA ILE A 208 17.67 9.61 -8.18
C ILE A 208 18.58 8.37 -8.24
N ALA A 209 19.45 8.23 -7.24
CA ALA A 209 20.32 7.06 -7.05
C ALA A 209 19.88 6.18 -5.87
N ILE A 210 19.21 6.76 -4.89
CA ILE A 210 18.76 6.07 -3.67
C ILE A 210 17.36 6.54 -3.33
N ILE A 211 16.49 5.61 -2.90
CA ILE A 211 15.16 5.91 -2.35
C ILE A 211 15.13 5.47 -0.89
N CYS A 212 14.75 6.39 0.00
CA CYS A 212 14.60 6.18 1.44
C CYS A 212 13.12 6.31 1.82
N PRO A 213 12.36 5.19 1.86
CA PRO A 213 10.96 5.19 2.26
C PRO A 213 10.81 5.27 3.78
N LEU A 214 9.59 5.57 4.24
CA LEU A 214 9.24 5.55 5.67
C LEU A 214 8.98 4.14 6.22
N HIS A 215 8.77 3.15 5.33
CA HIS A 215 8.68 1.73 5.66
C HIS A 215 9.51 0.90 4.68
N GLY A 216 10.05 -0.23 5.15
CA GLY A 216 10.81 -1.14 4.30
C GLY A 216 12.25 -0.68 4.01
N PRO A 217 12.98 -1.38 3.12
CA PRO A 217 14.41 -1.17 2.92
C PRO A 217 14.74 0.11 2.15
N VAL A 218 15.95 0.62 2.37
CA VAL A 218 16.56 1.61 1.47
C VAL A 218 16.82 0.95 0.12
N LEU A 219 16.35 1.58 -0.95
CA LEU A 219 16.46 1.08 -2.32
C LEU A 219 17.59 1.84 -3.03
N ASN A 220 18.67 1.16 -3.34
CA ASN A 220 19.88 1.75 -3.98
C ASN A 220 20.40 0.95 -5.17
N GLU A 221 19.73 -0.14 -5.53
CA GLU A 221 20.03 -0.97 -6.68
C GLU A 221 18.76 -1.19 -7.50
N ASN A 222 18.91 -1.35 -8.82
CA ASN A 222 17.82 -1.69 -9.73
C ASN A 222 16.57 -0.82 -9.58
N LEU A 223 16.70 0.49 -9.37
CA LEU A 223 15.58 1.40 -9.13
C LEU A 223 14.49 1.34 -10.21
N GLY A 224 14.86 1.00 -11.45
CA GLY A 224 13.91 0.80 -12.54
C GLY A 224 12.84 -0.24 -12.21
N TYR A 225 13.19 -1.33 -11.52
CA TYR A 225 12.25 -2.36 -11.10
C TYR A 225 11.15 -1.81 -10.18
N TYR A 226 11.52 -1.03 -9.18
CA TYR A 226 10.58 -0.45 -8.21
C TYR A 226 9.69 0.61 -8.87
N LEU A 227 10.28 1.43 -9.73
CA LEU A 227 9.54 2.44 -10.51
C LEU A 227 8.54 1.80 -11.47
N ASP A 228 8.90 0.72 -12.14
CA ASP A 228 8.02 -0.03 -13.04
C ASP A 228 6.85 -0.66 -12.27
N LYS A 229 7.09 -1.24 -11.08
CA LYS A 229 6.02 -1.76 -10.22
C LYS A 229 5.06 -0.64 -9.80
N TYR A 230 5.56 0.49 -9.31
CA TYR A 230 4.72 1.63 -8.93
C TYR A 230 3.95 2.22 -10.12
N ASN A 231 4.56 2.26 -11.31
CA ASN A 231 3.87 2.68 -12.54
C ASN A 231 2.73 1.72 -12.91
N THR A 232 2.98 0.41 -12.81
CA THR A 232 1.97 -0.63 -13.07
C THR A 232 0.80 -0.52 -12.10
N TRP A 233 1.07 -0.47 -10.79
CA TRP A 233 0.03 -0.42 -9.76
C TRP A 233 -0.78 0.88 -9.83
N SER A 234 -0.12 2.03 -10.00
CA SER A 234 -0.78 3.35 -10.01
C SER A 234 -1.54 3.65 -11.30
N SER A 235 -1.20 3.01 -12.40
CA SER A 235 -1.99 3.05 -13.64
C SER A 235 -3.11 2.02 -13.68
N TYR A 236 -3.22 1.17 -12.66
CA TYR A 236 -4.14 0.03 -12.60
C TYR A 236 -3.94 -0.99 -13.73
N ALA A 237 -2.76 -1.03 -14.30
CA ALA A 237 -2.40 -2.03 -15.31
C ALA A 237 -2.37 -3.44 -14.70
N VAL A 238 -2.55 -4.44 -15.55
CA VAL A 238 -2.34 -5.84 -15.18
C VAL A 238 -0.85 -6.05 -14.94
N GLU A 239 -0.50 -6.64 -13.80
CA GLU A 239 0.89 -6.99 -13.49
C GLU A 239 1.25 -8.36 -14.04
N ASP A 240 0.40 -9.34 -13.81
CA ASP A 240 0.60 -10.72 -14.24
C ASP A 240 -0.67 -11.31 -14.86
N GLU A 241 -0.50 -12.17 -15.85
CA GLU A 241 -1.61 -12.98 -16.37
C GLU A 241 -1.98 -14.06 -15.34
N GLY A 242 -3.27 -14.17 -15.04
CA GLY A 242 -3.78 -15.14 -14.09
C GLY A 242 -5.24 -14.95 -13.72
N VAL A 243 -5.74 -15.85 -12.90
CA VAL A 243 -7.13 -15.86 -12.42
C VAL A 243 -7.15 -15.97 -10.92
N VAL A 244 -7.76 -14.99 -10.25
CA VAL A 244 -8.11 -15.09 -8.82
C VAL A 244 -9.53 -15.58 -8.70
N ILE A 245 -9.77 -16.61 -7.92
CA ILE A 245 -11.11 -17.12 -7.59
C ILE A 245 -11.36 -16.83 -6.12
N ALA A 246 -12.02 -15.71 -5.84
CA ALA A 246 -12.42 -15.33 -4.50
C ALA A 246 -13.82 -15.90 -4.19
N TYR A 247 -13.93 -16.69 -3.14
CA TYR A 247 -15.20 -17.35 -2.85
C TYR A 247 -15.62 -17.33 -1.39
N THR A 248 -16.93 -17.54 -1.19
CA THR A 248 -17.51 -17.92 0.09
C THR A 248 -18.42 -19.15 -0.11
N SER A 249 -18.44 -20.04 0.86
CA SER A 249 -19.28 -21.23 0.83
C SER A 249 -19.83 -21.56 2.22
N VAL A 250 -21.14 -21.81 2.33
CA VAL A 250 -21.79 -22.11 3.62
C VAL A 250 -21.69 -23.60 3.94
N TYR A 251 -22.10 -24.47 3.01
CA TYR A 251 -22.16 -25.93 3.20
C TYR A 251 -21.29 -26.70 2.20
N GLY A 252 -20.35 -26.07 1.52
CA GLY A 252 -19.39 -26.71 0.64
C GLY A 252 -19.76 -26.73 -0.85
N HIS A 253 -21.02 -26.58 -1.26
CA HIS A 253 -21.41 -26.71 -2.67
C HIS A 253 -20.92 -25.59 -3.57
N THR A 254 -20.75 -24.37 -3.09
CA THR A 254 -20.10 -23.30 -3.85
C THR A 254 -18.60 -23.56 -3.96
N LYS A 255 -17.97 -24.05 -2.88
CA LYS A 255 -16.57 -24.47 -2.87
C LYS A 255 -16.31 -25.58 -3.89
N GLU A 256 -17.19 -26.61 -3.98
CA GLU A 256 -17.08 -27.68 -4.98
C GLU A 256 -17.05 -27.12 -6.42
N ALA A 257 -17.91 -26.12 -6.72
CA ALA A 257 -17.93 -25.49 -8.05
C ALA A 257 -16.64 -24.69 -8.33
N VAL A 258 -16.07 -24.04 -7.31
CA VAL A 258 -14.81 -23.32 -7.40
C VAL A 258 -13.64 -24.26 -7.60
N GLU A 259 -13.56 -25.36 -6.86
CA GLU A 259 -12.52 -26.38 -7.01
C GLU A 259 -12.55 -27.02 -8.41
N GLU A 260 -13.74 -27.33 -8.93
CA GLU A 260 -13.90 -27.83 -10.29
C GLU A 260 -13.46 -26.78 -11.33
N LEU A 261 -13.77 -25.49 -11.15
CA LEU A 261 -13.30 -24.44 -12.04
C LEU A 261 -11.78 -24.34 -12.02
N ALA A 262 -11.18 -24.31 -10.82
CA ALA A 262 -9.73 -24.21 -10.67
C ALA A 262 -8.99 -25.40 -11.33
N GLU A 263 -9.51 -26.62 -11.16
CA GLU A 263 -8.97 -27.80 -11.83
C GLU A 263 -9.04 -27.66 -13.36
N LYS A 264 -10.18 -27.23 -13.90
CA LYS A 264 -10.36 -27.03 -15.33
C LYS A 264 -9.48 -25.94 -15.92
N LEU A 265 -9.24 -24.83 -15.18
CA LEU A 265 -8.30 -23.78 -15.57
C LEU A 265 -6.86 -24.32 -15.64
N ASN A 266 -6.43 -25.06 -14.62
CA ASN A 266 -5.11 -25.69 -14.59
C ASN A 266 -4.92 -26.70 -15.74
N GLN A 267 -5.94 -27.53 -16.02
CA GLN A 267 -5.92 -28.50 -17.15
C GLN A 267 -5.80 -27.80 -18.50
N ARG A 268 -6.32 -26.57 -18.64
CA ARG A 268 -6.21 -25.75 -19.86
C ARG A 268 -4.89 -24.96 -19.95
N GLY A 269 -4.03 -25.05 -18.91
CA GLY A 269 -2.76 -24.33 -18.87
C GLY A 269 -2.90 -22.84 -18.57
N CYS A 270 -3.99 -22.44 -17.91
CA CYS A 270 -4.16 -21.07 -17.44
C CYS A 270 -3.05 -20.72 -16.43
N PRO A 271 -2.28 -19.64 -16.63
CA PRO A 271 -1.24 -19.29 -15.70
C PRO A 271 -1.83 -18.77 -14.37
N ASN A 272 -1.15 -19.02 -13.26
CA ASN A 272 -1.44 -18.42 -11.97
C ASN A 272 -2.92 -18.50 -11.54
N VAL A 273 -3.40 -19.68 -11.18
CA VAL A 273 -4.73 -19.86 -10.62
C VAL A 273 -4.67 -19.78 -9.10
N VAL A 274 -5.18 -18.70 -8.54
CA VAL A 274 -5.25 -18.43 -7.09
C VAL A 274 -6.67 -18.67 -6.59
N VAL A 275 -6.84 -19.48 -5.55
CA VAL A 275 -8.16 -19.78 -4.95
C VAL A 275 -8.17 -19.32 -3.51
N ALA A 276 -9.10 -18.42 -3.15
CA ALA A 276 -9.17 -17.82 -1.83
C ALA A 276 -10.56 -17.97 -1.19
N ASP A 277 -10.59 -18.61 -0.02
CA ASP A 277 -11.78 -18.64 0.86
C ASP A 277 -11.80 -17.37 1.71
N LEU A 278 -12.64 -16.41 1.33
CA LEU A 278 -12.73 -15.10 1.97
C LEU A 278 -13.14 -15.14 3.46
N ALA A 279 -13.60 -16.28 3.94
CA ALA A 279 -13.91 -16.45 5.37
C ALA A 279 -12.69 -16.92 6.18
N ARG A 280 -11.57 -17.28 5.54
CA ARG A 280 -10.41 -17.94 6.18
C ARG A 280 -9.05 -17.37 5.78
N CYS A 281 -8.99 -16.54 4.75
CA CYS A 281 -7.74 -15.91 4.29
C CYS A 281 -7.59 -14.49 4.85
N ASP A 282 -6.39 -13.94 4.75
CA ASP A 282 -6.21 -12.50 4.85
C ASP A 282 -6.84 -11.84 3.62
N MET A 283 -7.85 -11.00 3.85
CA MET A 283 -8.57 -10.32 2.77
C MET A 283 -7.69 -9.33 2.03
N ALA A 284 -6.71 -8.73 2.69
CA ALA A 284 -5.80 -7.76 2.06
C ALA A 284 -4.92 -8.41 0.99
N GLU A 285 -4.48 -9.65 1.21
CA GLU A 285 -3.75 -10.43 0.20
C GLU A 285 -4.62 -10.68 -1.03
N VAL A 286 -5.86 -11.12 -0.84
CA VAL A 286 -6.76 -11.41 -1.97
C VAL A 286 -7.14 -10.15 -2.74
N VAL A 287 -7.27 -9.01 -2.04
CA VAL A 287 -7.46 -7.70 -2.67
C VAL A 287 -6.23 -7.36 -3.52
N ALA A 288 -5.01 -7.51 -3.00
CA ALA A 288 -3.78 -7.25 -3.75
C ALA A 288 -3.67 -8.16 -4.98
N ASP A 289 -3.99 -9.44 -4.85
CA ASP A 289 -4.02 -10.40 -5.96
C ASP A 289 -5.07 -10.04 -7.02
N ALA A 290 -6.24 -9.56 -6.64
CA ALA A 290 -7.25 -9.11 -7.59
C ALA A 290 -6.76 -7.92 -8.44
N PHE A 291 -5.91 -7.05 -7.88
CA PHE A 291 -5.24 -5.99 -8.66
C PHE A 291 -4.03 -6.48 -9.45
N ARG A 292 -3.34 -7.53 -8.99
CA ARG A 292 -2.18 -8.13 -9.66
C ARG A 292 -2.59 -8.81 -10.96
N TYR A 293 -3.60 -9.68 -10.89
CA TYR A 293 -3.94 -10.57 -11.99
C TYR A 293 -5.00 -9.99 -12.95
N SER A 294 -4.99 -10.50 -14.18
CA SER A 294 -5.86 -10.01 -15.26
C SER A 294 -7.33 -10.38 -15.09
N LYS A 295 -7.64 -11.44 -14.33
CA LYS A 295 -8.99 -12.01 -14.25
C LYS A 295 -9.39 -12.29 -12.79
N LEU A 296 -10.65 -12.03 -12.47
CA LEU A 296 -11.25 -12.28 -11.17
C LEU A 296 -12.53 -13.08 -11.31
N VAL A 297 -12.68 -14.15 -10.55
CA VAL A 297 -13.96 -14.87 -10.39
C VAL A 297 -14.50 -14.62 -9.00
N LEU A 298 -15.74 -14.15 -8.92
CA LEU A 298 -16.48 -13.97 -7.68
C LEU A 298 -17.47 -15.10 -7.51
N ALA A 299 -17.33 -15.91 -6.46
CA ALA A 299 -18.16 -17.07 -6.21
C ALA A 299 -18.82 -17.00 -4.82
N THR A 300 -20.15 -16.88 -4.78
CA THR A 300 -20.87 -16.78 -3.49
C THR A 300 -22.28 -17.31 -3.56
N THR A 301 -22.87 -17.50 -2.39
CA THR A 301 -24.28 -17.87 -2.27
C THR A 301 -25.17 -16.65 -2.09
N THR A 302 -26.41 -16.75 -2.57
CA THR A 302 -27.48 -15.84 -2.21
C THR A 302 -27.81 -16.02 -0.73
N TYR A 303 -27.72 -14.93 0.04
CA TYR A 303 -27.91 -14.93 1.49
C TYR A 303 -28.73 -13.71 1.92
N ASN A 304 -29.82 -13.92 2.68
CA ASN A 304 -30.72 -12.85 3.13
C ASN A 304 -31.17 -11.89 1.99
N ALA A 305 -31.53 -12.46 0.84
CA ALA A 305 -31.87 -11.72 -0.38
C ALA A 305 -30.77 -10.76 -0.90
N THR A 306 -29.52 -11.01 -0.54
CA THR A 306 -28.31 -10.34 -1.01
C THR A 306 -27.18 -11.36 -1.18
N ILE A 307 -25.95 -11.04 -0.84
CA ILE A 307 -24.78 -11.94 -0.89
C ILE A 307 -24.20 -12.18 0.50
N PHE A 308 -23.35 -13.19 0.63
CA PHE A 308 -22.69 -13.51 1.88
C PHE A 308 -21.75 -12.37 2.35
N PRO A 309 -21.72 -12.03 3.67
CA PRO A 309 -21.03 -10.82 4.16
C PRO A 309 -19.56 -10.69 3.78
N HIS A 310 -18.78 -11.76 3.82
CA HIS A 310 -17.35 -11.67 3.43
C HIS A 310 -17.15 -11.31 1.96
N MET A 311 -18.03 -11.78 1.04
CA MET A 311 -18.00 -11.37 -0.35
C MET A 311 -18.40 -9.90 -0.52
N GLN A 312 -19.37 -9.42 0.24
CA GLN A 312 -19.73 -8.01 0.24
C GLN A 312 -18.54 -7.15 0.67
N SER A 313 -17.92 -7.48 1.80
CA SER A 313 -16.74 -6.78 2.30
C SER A 313 -15.59 -6.78 1.27
N PHE A 314 -15.33 -7.90 0.61
CA PHE A 314 -14.30 -7.99 -0.43
C PHE A 314 -14.57 -7.03 -1.60
N ILE A 315 -15.81 -7.00 -2.10
CA ILE A 315 -16.19 -6.08 -3.19
C ILE A 315 -16.10 -4.62 -2.74
N ASP A 316 -16.48 -4.31 -1.49
CA ASP A 316 -16.35 -2.96 -0.93
C ASP A 316 -14.87 -2.54 -0.87
N HIS A 317 -13.96 -3.43 -0.47
CA HIS A 317 -12.51 -3.18 -0.51
C HIS A 317 -11.99 -2.93 -1.93
N LEU A 318 -12.45 -3.68 -2.92
CA LEU A 318 -12.06 -3.48 -4.32
C LEU A 318 -12.52 -2.11 -4.85
N THR A 319 -13.79 -1.79 -4.64
CA THR A 319 -14.39 -0.54 -5.17
C THR A 319 -13.84 0.70 -4.47
N ALA A 320 -13.55 0.64 -3.16
CA ALA A 320 -12.93 1.72 -2.42
C ALA A 320 -11.53 2.09 -2.95
N ARG A 321 -10.85 1.14 -3.64
CA ARG A 321 -9.49 1.28 -4.20
C ARG A 321 -9.48 1.47 -5.71
N ASN A 322 -10.62 1.83 -6.32
CA ASN A 322 -10.75 2.06 -7.77
C ASN A 322 -10.45 0.81 -8.63
N TYR A 323 -10.85 -0.36 -8.20
CA TYR A 323 -10.71 -1.60 -8.99
C TYR A 323 -11.25 -1.43 -10.40
N GLN A 324 -10.44 -1.76 -11.40
CA GLN A 324 -10.78 -1.49 -12.80
C GLN A 324 -9.92 -2.31 -13.79
N GLY A 325 -10.34 -2.31 -15.08
CA GLY A 325 -9.53 -2.85 -16.18
C GLY A 325 -9.31 -4.37 -16.11
N ARG A 326 -10.26 -5.12 -15.56
CA ARG A 326 -10.15 -6.58 -15.38
C ARG A 326 -11.31 -7.32 -16.02
N THR A 327 -11.10 -8.61 -16.30
CA THR A 327 -12.18 -9.52 -16.69
C THR A 327 -12.77 -10.19 -15.46
N VAL A 328 -14.10 -10.16 -15.32
CA VAL A 328 -14.80 -10.69 -14.14
C VAL A 328 -15.74 -11.82 -14.53
N GLY A 329 -15.53 -13.00 -13.97
CA GLY A 329 -16.44 -14.14 -14.00
C GLY A 329 -17.26 -14.26 -12.72
N MET A 330 -18.41 -14.94 -12.79
CA MET A 330 -19.30 -15.07 -11.63
C MET A 330 -19.83 -16.50 -11.48
N ILE A 331 -19.82 -16.98 -10.23
CA ILE A 331 -20.48 -18.20 -9.79
C ILE A 331 -21.47 -17.82 -8.67
N GLU A 332 -22.73 -18.13 -8.88
CA GLU A 332 -23.75 -17.95 -7.85
C GLU A 332 -24.34 -19.28 -7.41
N ASN A 333 -24.76 -19.34 -6.14
CA ASN A 333 -25.53 -20.47 -5.61
C ASN A 333 -26.81 -19.98 -4.91
N GLY A 334 -27.91 -20.66 -5.16
CA GLY A 334 -29.20 -20.36 -4.49
C GLY A 334 -30.26 -21.39 -4.83
N ALA A 335 -30.93 -21.91 -3.80
CA ALA A 335 -31.92 -22.99 -3.95
C ALA A 335 -33.15 -22.55 -4.75
N TRP A 336 -33.76 -21.42 -4.40
CA TRP A 336 -35.05 -21.00 -4.95
C TRP A 336 -35.05 -19.65 -5.67
N ALA A 337 -34.10 -18.78 -5.42
CA ALA A 337 -34.01 -17.48 -6.06
C ALA A 337 -32.52 -17.04 -6.11
N PRO A 338 -31.68 -17.68 -6.94
CA PRO A 338 -30.31 -17.27 -7.11
C PRO A 338 -30.26 -15.84 -7.64
N MET A 339 -29.58 -14.94 -6.94
CA MET A 339 -29.45 -13.54 -7.29
C MET A 339 -28.08 -12.94 -6.98
N ALA A 340 -27.15 -13.76 -6.49
CA ALA A 340 -25.86 -13.28 -6.05
C ALA A 340 -25.07 -12.62 -7.18
N ALA A 341 -25.06 -13.19 -8.38
CA ALA A 341 -24.38 -12.62 -9.53
C ALA A 341 -24.90 -11.22 -9.88
N LYS A 342 -26.22 -11.02 -9.84
CA LYS A 342 -26.82 -9.71 -10.09
C LYS A 342 -26.43 -8.69 -9.03
N VAL A 343 -26.37 -9.09 -7.76
CA VAL A 343 -25.96 -8.22 -6.65
C VAL A 343 -24.49 -7.85 -6.79
N MET A 344 -23.58 -8.82 -6.99
CA MET A 344 -22.14 -8.58 -7.21
C MET A 344 -21.90 -7.64 -8.39
N LYS A 345 -22.56 -7.88 -9.51
CA LYS A 345 -22.44 -6.99 -10.69
C LYS A 345 -22.88 -5.56 -10.40
N LYS A 346 -23.96 -5.38 -9.63
CA LYS A 346 -24.44 -4.07 -9.21
C LYS A 346 -23.45 -3.37 -8.26
N MET A 347 -22.82 -4.09 -7.35
CA MET A 347 -21.81 -3.51 -6.45
C MET A 347 -20.56 -3.05 -7.21
N LEU A 348 -20.19 -3.71 -8.31
CA LEU A 348 -19.08 -3.32 -9.17
C LEU A 348 -19.44 -2.25 -10.22
N GLU A 349 -20.65 -1.70 -10.20
CA GLU A 349 -21.14 -0.76 -11.23
C GLU A 349 -20.30 0.53 -11.35
N THR A 350 -19.64 0.93 -10.25
CA THR A 350 -18.74 2.09 -10.22
C THR A 350 -17.33 1.80 -10.73
N SER A 351 -16.97 0.53 -10.86
CA SER A 351 -15.66 0.10 -11.36
C SER A 351 -15.57 0.30 -12.88
N LYS A 352 -14.45 0.90 -13.32
CA LYS A 352 -14.28 1.28 -14.74
C LYS A 352 -13.69 0.13 -15.54
N ASN A 353 -14.07 0.07 -16.83
CA ASN A 353 -13.43 -0.82 -17.81
C ASN A 353 -13.41 -2.30 -17.39
N LEU A 354 -14.43 -2.77 -16.67
CA LEU A 354 -14.59 -4.19 -16.40
C LEU A 354 -15.22 -4.87 -17.60
N THR A 355 -14.66 -6.02 -17.98
CA THR A 355 -15.25 -6.94 -18.95
C THR A 355 -15.85 -8.11 -18.17
N TYR A 356 -17.07 -8.49 -18.46
CA TYR A 356 -17.71 -9.64 -17.84
C TYR A 356 -17.68 -10.83 -18.81
N THR A 357 -17.48 -12.04 -18.28
CA THR A 357 -17.65 -13.28 -19.04
C THR A 357 -19.12 -13.39 -19.48
N ASP A 358 -19.35 -13.99 -20.64
CA ASP A 358 -20.70 -14.26 -21.15
C ASP A 358 -21.41 -15.29 -20.25
N THR A 359 -20.63 -16.28 -19.75
CA THR A 359 -21.14 -17.33 -18.87
C THR A 359 -21.13 -16.89 -17.41
N THR A 360 -22.30 -16.97 -16.76
CA THR A 360 -22.46 -16.99 -15.30
C THR A 360 -22.81 -18.40 -14.88
N VAL A 361 -22.05 -18.98 -13.94
CA VAL A 361 -22.39 -20.29 -13.38
C VAL A 361 -23.47 -20.15 -12.33
N THR A 362 -24.62 -20.79 -12.53
CA THR A 362 -25.72 -20.82 -11.57
C THR A 362 -25.86 -22.22 -10.99
N VAL A 363 -25.43 -22.35 -9.71
CA VAL A 363 -25.61 -23.58 -8.94
C VAL A 363 -26.94 -23.49 -8.18
N LYS A 364 -27.76 -24.52 -8.31
CA LYS A 364 -29.00 -24.65 -7.54
C LYS A 364 -28.81 -25.73 -6.49
N CYS A 365 -28.40 -25.31 -5.29
CA CYS A 365 -27.96 -26.15 -4.16
C CYS A 365 -26.62 -26.85 -4.43
N ALA A 366 -26.59 -27.88 -5.28
CA ALA A 366 -25.42 -28.66 -5.63
C ALA A 366 -25.14 -28.65 -7.14
N LEU A 367 -23.93 -28.97 -7.55
CA LEU A 367 -23.56 -29.14 -8.94
C LEU A 367 -24.36 -30.27 -9.61
N ASN A 368 -24.74 -30.03 -10.85
CA ASN A 368 -25.39 -30.98 -11.74
C ASN A 368 -24.82 -30.83 -13.15
N ASP A 369 -25.24 -31.66 -14.09
CA ASP A 369 -24.69 -31.65 -15.46
C ASP A 369 -24.78 -30.28 -16.14
N ALA A 370 -25.88 -29.53 -15.91
CA ALA A 370 -26.06 -28.21 -16.50
C ALA A 370 -25.11 -27.18 -15.90
N SER A 371 -24.94 -27.15 -14.55
CA SER A 371 -24.00 -26.22 -13.91
C SER A 371 -22.53 -26.63 -14.18
N ARG A 372 -22.20 -27.91 -14.31
CA ARG A 372 -20.88 -28.38 -14.73
C ARG A 372 -20.55 -27.94 -16.15
N ALA A 373 -21.50 -27.98 -17.08
CA ALA A 373 -21.34 -27.44 -18.43
C ALA A 373 -21.08 -25.91 -18.41
N GLN A 374 -21.70 -25.17 -17.49
CA GLN A 374 -21.43 -23.76 -17.30
C GLN A 374 -20.01 -23.52 -16.72
N VAL A 375 -19.55 -24.35 -15.78
CA VAL A 375 -18.17 -24.28 -15.27
C VAL A 375 -17.16 -24.51 -16.40
N ASP A 376 -17.40 -25.48 -17.30
CA ASP A 376 -16.57 -25.71 -18.48
C ASP A 376 -16.52 -24.49 -19.41
N ALA A 377 -17.68 -23.92 -19.71
CA ALA A 377 -17.76 -22.74 -20.57
C ALA A 377 -17.07 -21.52 -19.96
N LEU A 378 -17.23 -21.30 -18.65
CA LEU A 378 -16.53 -20.24 -17.92
C LEU A 378 -15.01 -20.43 -17.97
N ALA A 379 -14.53 -21.68 -17.79
CA ALA A 379 -13.10 -21.99 -17.90
C ALA A 379 -12.57 -21.69 -19.30
N ASP A 380 -13.32 -22.01 -20.37
CA ASP A 380 -12.94 -21.70 -21.75
C ASP A 380 -12.86 -20.20 -22.03
N GLU A 381 -13.74 -19.39 -21.42
CA GLU A 381 -13.70 -17.93 -21.54
C GLU A 381 -12.52 -17.30 -20.79
N LEU A 382 -12.20 -17.82 -19.60
CA LEU A 382 -11.12 -17.31 -18.77
C LEU A 382 -9.71 -17.71 -19.29
N CYS A 383 -9.60 -18.74 -20.12
CA CYS A 383 -8.33 -19.17 -20.71
C CYS A 383 -8.04 -18.54 -22.09
N LYS A 384 -8.90 -17.67 -22.57
CA LYS A 384 -8.66 -16.86 -23.79
C LYS A 384 -7.86 -15.62 -23.45
#